data_0eab6698e5cfea1d198dd68ac2582c08
#
_entry.id   0eab6698e5cfea1d198dd68ac2582c08
#
_cell.length_a   1.000
_cell.length_b   1.000
_cell.length_c   1.000
_cell.angle_alpha   90.00
_cell.angle_beta   90.00
_cell.angle_gamma   90.00
#
_symmetry.space_group_name_H-M   'P 1'
#
loop_
_entity.id
_entity.type
_entity.pdbx_description
1 polymer ?
#
loop_
_entity_poly.entity_id
_entity_poly.type
_entity_poly.pdbx_seq_one_letter_code
_entity_poly.pdbx_strand_id
1 'polypeptide(L)'
;PALLLAYARITDKTNIKSGYYELRPPLSHKQLLDKLVDGDVKQYALALIEGWTVKQVMQKLNTTENLVKVLGGKIPESIAFEGDSPEGWLFPDTYNFDKSVSDEQLVRKAYARMKTVLAEEWANRADDLPYKNSYEALIMASIIERETSVDIEREQIAGVFVQRLLTGMRLQTDPTVIYAMGDDYRGNISRSDLKIDSPYNTYRVGGLPPTPIAIAGRRSIYAALHPLNNGMLYFVGRGDGYHYFSRT
;
A
#
# COMPACT_ATOMS: atom_id res chain seq x y z
N PRO A 1 -42.50 -5.90 20.09
CA PRO A 1 -41.87 -6.83 19.14
C PRO A 1 -42.84 -7.34 18.08
N ALA A 2 -44.07 -7.77 18.48
CA ALA A 2 -45.05 -8.39 17.54
C ALA A 2 -45.48 -7.45 16.40
N LEU A 3 -45.74 -6.17 16.70
CA LEU A 3 -46.14 -5.16 15.72
C LEU A 3 -45.03 -4.89 14.69
N LEU A 4 -43.76 -4.87 15.11
CA LEU A 4 -42.63 -4.68 14.20
C LEU A 4 -42.49 -5.88 13.25
N LEU A 5 -42.62 -7.10 13.76
CA LEU A 5 -42.59 -8.32 12.94
C LEU A 5 -43.74 -8.39 11.95
N ALA A 6 -44.96 -8.04 12.37
CA ALA A 6 -46.11 -7.96 11.50
C ALA A 6 -45.90 -6.94 10.37
N TYR A 7 -45.43 -5.75 10.73
CA TYR A 7 -45.14 -4.69 9.76
C TYR A 7 -44.01 -5.11 8.79
N ALA A 8 -42.96 -5.75 9.28
CA ALA A 8 -41.88 -6.26 8.44
C ALA A 8 -42.39 -7.28 7.39
N ARG A 9 -43.28 -8.20 7.80
CA ARG A 9 -43.86 -9.20 6.89
C ARG A 9 -44.80 -8.57 5.86
N ILE A 10 -45.68 -7.63 6.28
CA ILE A 10 -46.62 -6.96 5.37
C ILE A 10 -45.87 -6.09 4.34
N THR A 11 -44.75 -5.49 4.70
CA THR A 11 -43.98 -4.60 3.83
C THR A 11 -42.82 -5.30 3.11
N ASP A 12 -42.72 -6.63 3.21
CA ASP A 12 -41.61 -7.45 2.66
C ASP A 12 -40.19 -6.99 3.09
N LYS A 13 -40.10 -6.42 4.32
CA LYS A 13 -38.89 -5.93 4.91
C LYS A 13 -38.31 -6.90 5.95
N THR A 14 -38.09 -8.15 5.50
CA THR A 14 -37.63 -9.23 6.40
C THR A 14 -36.14 -9.50 6.33
N ASN A 15 -35.44 -8.98 5.31
CA ASN A 15 -34.00 -9.18 5.12
C ASN A 15 -33.20 -8.16 5.92
N ILE A 16 -33.03 -8.42 7.22
CA ILE A 16 -32.23 -7.57 8.14
C ILE A 16 -30.75 -7.87 7.93
N LYS A 17 -29.98 -6.83 7.63
CA LYS A 17 -28.53 -6.93 7.50
C LYS A 17 -27.89 -6.91 8.90
N SER A 18 -26.92 -7.78 9.12
CA SER A 18 -26.11 -7.78 10.33
C SER A 18 -25.15 -6.58 10.35
N GLY A 19 -24.86 -6.01 11.51
CA GLY A 19 -23.94 -4.88 11.64
C GLY A 19 -24.14 -4.10 12.94
N TYR A 20 -23.33 -3.07 13.13
CA TYR A 20 -23.40 -2.17 14.29
C TYR A 20 -24.19 -0.92 13.93
N TYR A 21 -25.41 -0.79 14.48
CA TYR A 21 -26.31 0.31 14.19
C TYR A 21 -26.25 1.38 15.28
N GLU A 22 -26.03 2.63 14.88
CA GLU A 22 -26.17 3.76 15.81
C GLU A 22 -27.64 4.18 15.86
N LEU A 23 -28.30 3.93 17.00
CA LEU A 23 -29.69 4.31 17.22
C LEU A 23 -29.73 5.64 17.98
N ARG A 24 -30.19 6.71 17.35
CA ARG A 24 -30.39 8.03 17.95
C ARG A 24 -31.87 8.25 18.21
N PRO A 25 -32.34 8.23 19.49
CA PRO A 25 -33.73 8.52 19.83
C PRO A 25 -34.12 9.98 19.51
N PRO A 26 -35.42 10.23 19.18
CA PRO A 26 -36.51 9.26 19.02
C PRO A 26 -36.49 8.56 17.65
N LEU A 27 -36.64 7.22 17.64
CA LEU A 27 -36.79 6.42 16.42
C LEU A 27 -38.16 5.73 16.44
N SER A 28 -38.95 5.88 15.38
CA SER A 28 -40.16 5.06 15.19
C SER A 28 -39.78 3.62 14.79
N HIS A 29 -40.68 2.67 15.02
CA HIS A 29 -40.50 1.27 14.63
C HIS A 29 -40.24 1.11 13.14
N LYS A 30 -40.87 1.96 12.30
CA LYS A 30 -40.64 2.00 10.86
C LYS A 30 -39.21 2.42 10.53
N GLN A 31 -38.75 3.53 11.09
CA GLN A 31 -37.37 4.03 10.86
C GLN A 31 -36.33 3.02 11.34
N LEU A 32 -36.56 2.33 12.46
CA LEU A 32 -35.69 1.27 12.94
C LEU A 32 -35.61 0.13 11.92
N LEU A 33 -36.78 -0.34 11.42
CA LEU A 33 -36.83 -1.42 10.44
C LEU A 33 -36.14 -1.02 9.13
N ASP A 34 -36.46 0.16 8.61
CA ASP A 34 -35.84 0.70 7.40
C ASP A 34 -34.31 0.72 7.56
N LYS A 35 -33.80 1.27 8.67
CA LYS A 35 -32.38 1.30 9.00
C LYS A 35 -31.72 -0.08 9.00
N LEU A 36 -32.37 -1.09 9.57
CA LEU A 36 -31.89 -2.47 9.63
C LEU A 36 -31.89 -3.16 8.27
N VAL A 37 -32.92 -2.93 7.43
CA VAL A 37 -33.05 -3.52 6.10
C VAL A 37 -32.11 -2.84 5.10
N ASP A 38 -32.00 -1.52 5.15
CA ASP A 38 -31.08 -0.75 4.31
C ASP A 38 -29.62 -1.06 4.63
N GLY A 39 -29.33 -1.51 5.87
CA GLY A 39 -27.98 -1.77 6.34
C GLY A 39 -27.23 -0.49 6.64
N ASP A 40 -27.91 0.54 7.16
CA ASP A 40 -27.32 1.80 7.60
C ASP A 40 -26.49 1.60 8.88
N VAL A 41 -25.44 0.81 8.75
CA VAL A 41 -24.47 0.53 9.83
C VAL A 41 -23.49 1.69 9.97
N LYS A 42 -23.05 1.94 11.19
CA LYS A 42 -22.02 2.96 11.45
C LYS A 42 -20.69 2.53 10.82
N GLN A 43 -20.23 3.29 9.84
CA GLN A 43 -18.96 3.07 9.16
C GLN A 43 -17.84 3.89 9.80
N TYR A 44 -16.67 3.28 9.85
CA TYR A 44 -15.40 3.89 10.20
C TYR A 44 -14.46 3.78 9.00
N ALA A 45 -13.47 4.66 8.93
CA ALA A 45 -12.51 4.66 7.85
C ALA A 45 -11.09 4.50 8.41
N LEU A 46 -10.30 3.66 7.77
CA LEU A 46 -8.88 3.48 8.03
C LEU A 46 -8.11 3.76 6.74
N ALA A 47 -7.28 4.79 6.73
CA ALA A 47 -6.37 5.06 5.64
C ALA A 47 -5.04 4.33 5.87
N LEU A 48 -4.62 3.53 4.88
CA LEU A 48 -3.26 3.03 4.72
C LEU A 48 -2.55 3.96 3.74
N ILE A 49 -1.47 4.57 4.18
CA ILE A 49 -0.80 5.66 3.46
C ILE A 49 0.31 5.10 2.57
N GLU A 50 0.40 5.57 1.34
CA GLU A 50 1.48 5.27 0.41
C GLU A 50 2.86 5.54 1.03
N GLY A 51 3.83 4.70 0.74
CA GLY A 51 5.18 4.81 1.29
C GLY A 51 5.34 4.27 2.73
N TRP A 52 4.28 3.81 3.40
CA TRP A 52 4.43 3.13 4.69
C TRP A 52 5.06 1.75 4.52
N THR A 53 5.81 1.32 5.54
CA THR A 53 6.22 -0.08 5.67
C THR A 53 5.08 -0.92 6.24
N VAL A 54 5.14 -2.23 6.04
CA VAL A 54 4.19 -3.16 6.68
C VAL A 54 4.19 -3.02 8.20
N LYS A 55 5.36 -2.76 8.82
CA LYS A 55 5.46 -2.48 10.26
C LYS A 55 4.57 -1.30 10.67
N GLN A 56 4.60 -0.21 9.91
CA GLN A 56 3.76 0.97 10.17
C GLN A 56 2.27 0.67 9.94
N VAL A 57 1.93 -0.09 8.90
CA VAL A 57 0.56 -0.54 8.65
C VAL A 57 0.03 -1.36 9.83
N MET A 58 0.79 -2.35 10.29
CA MET A 58 0.39 -3.21 11.42
C MET A 58 0.26 -2.42 12.72
N GLN A 59 1.14 -1.45 12.96
CA GLN A 59 1.03 -0.54 14.09
C GLN A 59 -0.26 0.30 14.01
N LYS A 60 -0.58 0.83 12.82
CA LYS A 60 -1.81 1.60 12.60
C LYS A 60 -3.05 0.74 12.82
N LEU A 61 -3.09 -0.48 12.28
CA LEU A 61 -4.16 -1.44 12.52
C LEU A 61 -4.33 -1.71 14.00
N ASN A 62 -3.24 -1.97 14.72
CA ASN A 62 -3.27 -2.28 16.15
C ASN A 62 -3.81 -1.12 17.02
N THR A 63 -3.53 0.13 16.63
CA THR A 63 -3.98 1.33 17.37
C THR A 63 -5.34 1.88 16.91
N THR A 64 -5.91 1.35 15.81
CA THR A 64 -7.20 1.82 15.28
C THR A 64 -8.34 1.38 16.20
N GLU A 65 -9.12 2.34 16.68
CA GLU A 65 -10.32 2.08 17.49
C GLU A 65 -11.44 1.44 16.67
N ASN A 66 -12.36 0.79 17.36
CA ASN A 66 -13.55 0.16 16.77
C ASN A 66 -13.27 -0.98 15.75
N LEU A 67 -12.04 -1.45 15.67
CA LEU A 67 -11.61 -2.61 14.88
C LEU A 67 -11.38 -3.80 15.83
N VAL A 68 -11.89 -4.98 15.47
CA VAL A 68 -11.65 -6.21 16.24
C VAL A 68 -10.19 -6.59 16.11
N LYS A 69 -9.50 -6.74 17.25
CA LYS A 69 -8.06 -7.07 17.29
C LYS A 69 -7.86 -8.57 17.44
N VAL A 70 -7.41 -9.23 16.39
CA VAL A 70 -7.07 -10.67 16.40
C VAL A 70 -5.58 -10.92 16.12
N LEU A 71 -4.90 -9.96 15.47
CA LEU A 71 -3.50 -10.11 15.04
C LEU A 71 -2.47 -9.66 16.08
N GLY A 72 -2.86 -8.83 17.05
CA GLY A 72 -1.93 -8.28 18.05
C GLY A 72 -0.74 -7.52 17.43
N GLY A 73 -0.95 -6.86 16.28
CA GLY A 73 0.09 -6.12 15.56
C GLY A 73 1.05 -6.99 14.73
N LYS A 74 0.77 -8.28 14.58
CA LYS A 74 1.57 -9.22 13.77
C LYS A 74 0.90 -9.47 12.42
N ILE A 75 1.69 -9.82 11.43
CA ILE A 75 1.19 -10.29 10.13
C ILE A 75 0.51 -11.65 10.31
N PRO A 76 -0.67 -11.89 9.68
CA PRO A 76 -1.35 -13.18 9.75
C PRO A 76 -0.52 -14.27 9.08
N GLU A 77 -0.21 -15.34 9.82
CA GLU A 77 0.47 -16.52 9.28
C GLU A 77 -0.37 -17.26 8.24
N SER A 78 -1.68 -17.01 8.24
CA SER A 78 -2.65 -17.59 7.31
C SER A 78 -2.63 -16.98 5.91
N ILE A 79 -1.81 -15.94 5.67
CA ILE A 79 -1.63 -15.33 4.35
C ILE A 79 -0.24 -15.71 3.83
N ALA A 80 -0.20 -16.53 2.79
CA ALA A 80 1.02 -16.81 2.04
C ALA A 80 1.27 -15.63 1.08
N PHE A 81 2.25 -14.80 1.40
CA PHE A 81 2.69 -13.72 0.52
C PHE A 81 3.68 -14.27 -0.52
N GLU A 82 3.64 -13.73 -1.73
CA GLU A 82 4.63 -14.04 -2.75
C GLU A 82 5.97 -13.37 -2.38
N GLY A 83 7.10 -14.07 -2.59
CA GLY A 83 8.44 -13.53 -2.33
C GLY A 83 8.87 -13.55 -0.85
N ASP A 84 8.29 -14.43 -0.03
CA ASP A 84 8.68 -14.71 1.37
C ASP A 84 8.60 -13.48 2.33
N SER A 85 8.05 -12.37 1.90
CA SER A 85 7.90 -11.16 2.70
C SER A 85 6.52 -10.51 2.50
N PRO A 86 5.88 -10.04 3.57
CA PRO A 86 4.64 -9.26 3.47
C PRO A 86 4.88 -7.83 2.95
N GLU A 87 6.14 -7.37 2.90
CA GLU A 87 6.45 -5.99 2.54
C GLU A 87 6.01 -5.68 1.10
N GLY A 88 5.35 -4.54 0.91
CA GLY A 88 4.80 -4.08 -0.35
C GLY A 88 3.44 -4.69 -0.73
N TRP A 89 3.01 -5.79 -0.12
CA TRP A 89 1.82 -6.53 -0.53
C TRP A 89 0.49 -5.99 0.00
N LEU A 90 0.47 -4.91 0.75
CA LEU A 90 -0.77 -4.27 1.22
C LEU A 90 -1.05 -3.03 0.38
N PHE A 91 -2.21 -2.95 -0.27
CA PHE A 91 -2.52 -1.80 -1.12
C PHE A 91 -2.89 -0.59 -0.25
N PRO A 92 -2.26 0.58 -0.46
CA PRO A 92 -2.64 1.81 0.21
C PRO A 92 -4.00 2.30 -0.33
N ASP A 93 -4.96 2.47 0.56
CA ASP A 93 -6.31 2.95 0.25
C ASP A 93 -7.02 3.34 1.56
N THR A 94 -8.19 3.92 1.45
CA THR A 94 -9.08 4.14 2.58
C THR A 94 -10.06 2.97 2.70
N TYR A 95 -9.92 2.19 3.76
CA TYR A 95 -10.75 1.02 4.03
C TYR A 95 -11.89 1.35 4.97
N ASN A 96 -13.12 1.30 4.46
CA ASN A 96 -14.31 1.43 5.30
C ASN A 96 -14.62 0.09 5.99
N PHE A 97 -14.99 0.16 7.26
CA PHE A 97 -15.29 -0.99 8.10
C PHE A 97 -16.33 -0.62 9.17
N ASP A 98 -17.02 -1.62 9.71
CA ASP A 98 -17.84 -1.50 10.90
C ASP A 98 -17.17 -2.23 12.09
N LYS A 99 -17.76 -2.13 13.28
CA LYS A 99 -17.18 -2.72 14.50
C LYS A 99 -17.11 -4.25 14.51
N SER A 100 -17.68 -4.94 13.52
CA SER A 100 -17.60 -6.40 13.41
C SER A 100 -16.38 -6.86 12.63
N VAL A 101 -15.73 -5.94 11.92
CA VAL A 101 -14.57 -6.25 11.06
C VAL A 101 -13.31 -6.38 11.90
N SER A 102 -12.51 -7.42 11.61
CA SER A 102 -11.21 -7.63 12.25
C SER A 102 -10.06 -6.99 11.46
N ASP A 103 -8.94 -6.75 12.16
CA ASP A 103 -7.69 -6.31 11.56
C ASP A 103 -7.18 -7.32 10.52
N GLU A 104 -7.35 -8.62 10.73
CA GLU A 104 -7.02 -9.66 9.74
C GLU A 104 -7.86 -9.51 8.46
N GLN A 105 -9.15 -9.26 8.58
CA GLN A 105 -10.02 -9.06 7.40
C GLN A 105 -9.59 -7.85 6.58
N LEU A 106 -9.15 -6.75 7.22
CA LEU A 106 -8.61 -5.59 6.51
C LEU A 106 -7.27 -5.90 5.83
N VAL A 107 -6.37 -6.64 6.48
CA VAL A 107 -5.11 -7.09 5.87
C VAL A 107 -5.38 -7.96 4.64
N ARG A 108 -6.32 -8.93 4.74
CA ARG A 108 -6.72 -9.76 3.59
C ARG A 108 -7.29 -8.94 2.44
N LYS A 109 -8.12 -7.95 2.76
CA LYS A 109 -8.71 -7.03 1.76
C LYS A 109 -7.62 -6.20 1.07
N ALA A 110 -6.68 -5.66 1.83
CA ALA A 110 -5.57 -4.87 1.31
C ALA A 110 -4.63 -5.72 0.43
N TYR A 111 -4.33 -6.96 0.85
CA TYR A 111 -3.57 -7.91 0.07
C TYR A 111 -4.25 -8.30 -1.25
N ALA A 112 -5.53 -8.68 -1.18
CA ALA A 112 -6.30 -9.02 -2.38
C ALA A 112 -6.35 -7.84 -3.37
N ARG A 113 -6.51 -6.61 -2.85
CA ARG A 113 -6.51 -5.40 -3.67
C ARG A 113 -5.17 -5.18 -4.35
N MET A 114 -4.05 -5.36 -3.64
CA MET A 114 -2.71 -5.25 -4.24
C MET A 114 -2.52 -6.27 -5.36
N LYS A 115 -2.89 -7.53 -5.13
CA LYS A 115 -2.80 -8.57 -6.18
C LYS A 115 -3.58 -8.19 -7.43
N THR A 116 -4.80 -7.69 -7.27
CA THR A 116 -5.63 -7.26 -8.40
C THR A 116 -4.98 -6.11 -9.16
N VAL A 117 -4.59 -5.04 -8.45
CA VAL A 117 -3.97 -3.87 -9.07
C VAL A 117 -2.66 -4.23 -9.77
N LEU A 118 -1.80 -5.01 -9.11
CA LEU A 118 -0.53 -5.42 -9.69
C LEU A 118 -0.72 -6.29 -10.95
N ALA A 119 -1.70 -7.20 -10.94
CA ALA A 119 -2.00 -8.03 -12.10
C ALA A 119 -2.56 -7.20 -13.28
N GLU A 120 -3.45 -6.24 -13.00
CA GLU A 120 -3.99 -5.30 -14.00
C GLU A 120 -2.87 -4.49 -14.66
N GLU A 121 -2.01 -3.86 -13.85
CA GLU A 121 -0.92 -3.03 -14.36
C GLU A 121 0.14 -3.87 -15.08
N TRP A 122 0.48 -5.06 -14.57
CA TRP A 122 1.43 -5.97 -15.21
C TRP A 122 0.96 -6.45 -16.57
N ALA A 123 -0.34 -6.69 -16.74
CA ALA A 123 -0.91 -7.10 -18.04
C ALA A 123 -0.80 -6.01 -19.10
N ASN A 124 -0.78 -4.75 -18.69
CA ASN A 124 -0.69 -3.58 -19.58
C ASN A 124 0.70 -2.93 -19.62
N ARG A 125 1.73 -3.61 -19.09
CA ARG A 125 3.08 -3.06 -19.01
C ARG A 125 3.70 -2.76 -20.38
N ALA A 126 4.64 -1.82 -20.42
CA ALA A 126 5.49 -1.57 -21.58
C ALA A 126 6.36 -2.79 -21.90
N ASP A 127 6.84 -2.87 -23.13
CA ASP A 127 7.81 -3.88 -23.56
C ASP A 127 9.22 -3.59 -23.02
N ASP A 128 10.11 -4.57 -23.10
CA ASP A 128 11.55 -4.45 -22.79
C ASP A 128 11.89 -3.97 -21.37
N LEU A 129 11.04 -4.29 -20.38
CA LEU A 129 11.31 -4.03 -18.99
C LEU A 129 12.30 -5.05 -18.39
N PRO A 130 13.19 -4.63 -17.45
CA PRO A 130 14.20 -5.51 -16.85
C PRO A 130 13.63 -6.47 -15.78
N TYR A 131 12.33 -6.53 -15.59
CA TYR A 131 11.69 -7.34 -14.56
C TYR A 131 11.36 -8.75 -15.04
N LYS A 132 11.70 -9.76 -14.24
CA LYS A 132 11.37 -11.18 -14.52
C LYS A 132 9.90 -11.50 -14.28
N ASN A 133 9.26 -10.78 -13.35
CA ASN A 133 7.87 -11.00 -12.92
C ASN A 133 7.28 -9.72 -12.32
N SER A 134 6.00 -9.73 -12.01
CA SER A 134 5.29 -8.60 -11.42
C SER A 134 5.79 -8.22 -10.02
N TYR A 135 6.36 -9.16 -9.28
CA TYR A 135 6.93 -8.87 -7.95
C TYR A 135 8.17 -7.97 -8.04
N GLU A 136 9.04 -8.19 -9.03
CA GLU A 136 10.18 -7.29 -9.27
C GLU A 136 9.72 -5.87 -9.64
N ALA A 137 8.62 -5.74 -10.39
CA ALA A 137 8.01 -4.45 -10.66
C ALA A 137 7.44 -3.79 -9.38
N LEU A 138 6.86 -4.58 -8.46
CA LEU A 138 6.40 -4.08 -7.16
C LEU A 138 7.57 -3.60 -6.29
N ILE A 139 8.70 -4.29 -6.32
CA ILE A 139 9.94 -3.84 -5.66
C ILE A 139 10.34 -2.46 -6.21
N MET A 140 10.41 -2.30 -7.52
CA MET A 140 10.74 -1.00 -8.14
C MET A 140 9.70 0.06 -7.78
N ALA A 141 8.41 -0.25 -7.85
CA ALA A 141 7.34 0.67 -7.49
C ALA A 141 7.48 1.19 -6.06
N SER A 142 7.90 0.34 -5.11
CA SER A 142 8.13 0.72 -3.72
C SER A 142 9.30 1.71 -3.55
N ILE A 143 10.30 1.61 -4.40
CA ILE A 143 11.43 2.55 -4.44
C ILE A 143 10.96 3.91 -4.99
N ILE A 144 10.26 3.91 -6.13
CA ILE A 144 9.70 5.12 -6.76
C ILE A 144 8.77 5.83 -5.79
N GLU A 145 7.91 5.10 -5.07
CA GLU A 145 6.98 5.64 -4.08
C GLU A 145 7.71 6.42 -2.96
N ARG A 146 8.89 5.95 -2.58
CA ARG A 146 9.70 6.56 -1.53
C ARG A 146 10.64 7.67 -2.03
N GLU A 147 10.84 7.74 -3.34
CA GLU A 147 11.73 8.72 -3.97
C GLU A 147 11.05 10.07 -4.21
N THR A 148 9.81 10.07 -4.67
CA THR A 148 9.10 11.31 -4.99
C THR A 148 7.63 11.27 -4.61
N SER A 149 7.12 12.41 -4.15
CA SER A 149 5.69 12.70 -4.01
C SER A 149 5.09 13.39 -5.25
N VAL A 150 5.94 13.75 -6.22
CA VAL A 150 5.54 14.50 -7.42
C VAL A 150 5.11 13.52 -8.52
N ASP A 151 3.83 13.45 -8.80
CA ASP A 151 3.25 12.48 -9.74
C ASP A 151 3.89 12.51 -11.13
N ILE A 152 4.12 13.71 -11.68
CA ILE A 152 4.66 13.88 -13.04
C ILE A 152 6.13 13.45 -13.19
N GLU A 153 6.85 13.21 -12.09
CA GLU A 153 8.25 12.77 -12.14
C GLU A 153 8.40 11.24 -11.95
N ARG A 154 7.33 10.55 -11.55
CA ARG A 154 7.42 9.09 -11.27
C ARG A 154 7.91 8.29 -12.47
N GLU A 155 7.38 8.54 -13.68
CA GLU A 155 7.80 7.87 -14.91
C GLU A 155 9.23 8.25 -15.33
N GLN A 156 9.68 9.47 -15.02
CA GLN A 156 11.06 9.90 -15.30
C GLN A 156 12.05 9.21 -14.35
N ILE A 157 11.74 9.16 -13.06
CA ILE A 157 12.54 8.45 -12.05
C ILE A 157 12.58 6.95 -12.36
N ALA A 158 11.42 6.37 -12.70
CA ALA A 158 11.36 4.99 -13.18
C ALA A 158 12.27 4.76 -14.38
N GLY A 159 12.27 5.69 -15.35
CA GLY A 159 13.15 5.65 -16.52
C GLY A 159 14.62 5.61 -16.17
N VAL A 160 15.07 6.41 -15.20
CA VAL A 160 16.45 6.38 -14.70
C VAL A 160 16.78 5.02 -14.08
N PHE A 161 15.93 4.51 -13.20
CA PHE A 161 16.19 3.24 -12.53
C PHE A 161 16.16 2.05 -13.51
N VAL A 162 15.22 2.01 -14.43
CA VAL A 162 15.14 0.98 -15.48
C VAL A 162 16.39 1.02 -16.34
N GLN A 163 16.83 2.21 -16.78
CA GLN A 163 18.05 2.36 -17.57
C GLN A 163 19.29 1.90 -16.80
N ARG A 164 19.39 2.19 -15.50
CA ARG A 164 20.46 1.69 -14.63
C ARG A 164 20.47 0.17 -14.54
N LEU A 165 19.31 -0.46 -14.35
CA LEU A 165 19.19 -1.92 -14.31
C LEU A 165 19.65 -2.56 -15.64
N LEU A 166 19.19 -2.03 -16.78
CA LEU A 166 19.54 -2.53 -18.11
C LEU A 166 21.03 -2.42 -18.43
N THR A 167 21.71 -1.41 -17.87
CA THR A 167 23.15 -1.19 -18.05
C THR A 167 24.02 -1.77 -16.95
N GLY A 168 23.43 -2.49 -15.99
CA GLY A 168 24.17 -3.09 -14.86
C GLY A 168 24.67 -2.07 -13.84
N MET A 169 24.16 -0.84 -13.87
CA MET A 169 24.47 0.19 -12.87
C MET A 169 23.72 -0.09 -11.57
N ARG A 170 24.31 0.30 -10.44
CA ARG A 170 23.64 0.27 -9.14
C ARG A 170 22.55 1.33 -9.08
N LEU A 171 21.45 1.03 -8.39
CA LEU A 171 20.34 2.00 -8.25
C LEU A 171 20.74 3.23 -7.42
N GLN A 172 21.53 3.07 -6.36
CA GLN A 172 22.07 4.16 -5.53
C GLN A 172 20.97 5.14 -5.08
N THR A 173 19.96 4.62 -4.42
CA THR A 173 18.80 5.38 -3.94
C THR A 173 18.72 5.32 -2.42
N ASP A 174 18.61 6.49 -1.80
CA ASP A 174 18.61 6.70 -0.35
C ASP A 174 17.48 5.95 0.37
N PRO A 175 16.25 5.88 -0.13
CA PRO A 175 15.17 5.12 0.50
C PRO A 175 15.51 3.67 0.84
N THR A 176 16.34 3.01 0.03
CA THR A 176 16.76 1.62 0.28
C THR A 176 17.73 1.51 1.47
N VAL A 177 18.58 2.52 1.66
CA VAL A 177 19.47 2.62 2.82
C VAL A 177 18.66 2.95 4.08
N ILE A 178 17.71 3.87 3.99
CA ILE A 178 16.77 4.19 5.09
C ILE A 178 16.03 2.94 5.54
N TYR A 179 15.54 2.15 4.60
CA TYR A 179 14.85 0.89 4.92
C TYR A 179 15.81 -0.10 5.62
N ALA A 180 17.05 -0.22 5.13
CA ALA A 180 18.07 -1.07 5.74
C ALA A 180 18.42 -0.65 7.18
N MET A 181 18.41 0.65 7.48
CA MET A 181 18.63 1.19 8.83
C MET A 181 17.45 0.89 9.77
N GLY A 182 16.25 0.84 9.22
CA GLY A 182 15.04 0.59 10.01
C GLY A 182 14.86 1.59 11.15
N ASP A 183 14.78 1.09 12.40
CA ASP A 183 14.58 1.92 13.59
C ASP A 183 15.81 2.77 13.97
N ASP A 184 16.97 2.52 13.38
CA ASP A 184 18.19 3.32 13.62
C ASP A 184 18.23 4.60 12.80
N TYR A 185 17.35 4.77 11.82
CA TYR A 185 17.27 6.00 11.04
C TYR A 185 16.84 7.19 11.90
N ARG A 186 17.60 8.27 11.86
CA ARG A 186 17.42 9.50 12.68
C ARG A 186 17.05 10.75 11.88
N GLY A 187 16.59 10.58 10.65
CA GLY A 187 16.14 11.69 9.79
C GLY A 187 17.17 12.16 8.77
N ASN A 188 18.45 11.79 8.91
CA ASN A 188 19.50 12.10 7.94
C ASN A 188 20.33 10.85 7.64
N ILE A 189 20.87 10.78 6.42
CA ILE A 189 21.82 9.74 6.00
C ILE A 189 23.23 10.33 6.03
N SER A 190 24.14 9.67 6.74
CA SER A 190 25.56 10.00 6.78
C SER A 190 26.33 9.19 5.73
N ARG A 191 27.59 9.60 5.45
CA ARG A 191 28.48 8.83 4.58
C ARG A 191 28.81 7.42 5.11
N SER A 192 28.72 7.21 6.44
CA SER A 192 28.86 5.88 7.05
C SER A 192 27.67 4.99 6.77
N ASP A 193 26.46 5.55 6.75
CA ASP A 193 25.23 4.79 6.52
C ASP A 193 25.16 4.24 5.09
N LEU A 194 25.72 4.97 4.11
CA LEU A 194 25.89 4.47 2.74
C LEU A 194 26.81 3.25 2.63
N LYS A 195 27.53 2.89 3.70
CA LYS A 195 28.44 1.73 3.75
C LYS A 195 27.85 0.53 4.50
N ILE A 196 26.64 0.64 5.02
CA ILE A 196 25.96 -0.45 5.74
C ILE A 196 25.99 -1.72 4.88
N ASP A 197 26.39 -2.83 5.50
CA ASP A 197 26.37 -4.15 4.87
C ASP A 197 24.96 -4.75 4.97
N SER A 198 24.18 -4.52 3.92
CA SER A 198 22.80 -4.96 3.83
C SER A 198 22.45 -5.27 2.37
N PRO A 199 21.67 -6.32 2.11
CA PRO A 199 21.18 -6.61 0.76
C PRO A 199 20.24 -5.52 0.20
N TYR A 200 19.72 -4.65 1.06
CA TYR A 200 18.92 -3.49 0.65
C TYR A 200 19.79 -2.29 0.24
N ASN A 201 21.07 -2.26 0.57
CA ASN A 201 21.92 -1.10 0.28
C ASN A 201 22.28 -1.05 -1.21
N THR A 202 21.52 -0.35 -2.00
CA THR A 202 21.71 -0.21 -3.46
C THR A 202 22.91 0.66 -3.86
N TYR A 203 23.63 1.27 -2.91
CA TYR A 203 24.95 1.87 -3.15
C TYR A 203 26.05 0.80 -3.21
N ARG A 204 25.84 -0.38 -2.61
CA ARG A 204 26.81 -1.47 -2.56
C ARG A 204 26.42 -2.67 -3.42
N VAL A 205 25.14 -3.00 -3.44
CA VAL A 205 24.59 -4.16 -4.14
C VAL A 205 24.00 -3.70 -5.48
N GLY A 206 24.23 -4.46 -6.55
CA GLY A 206 23.61 -4.22 -7.85
C GLY A 206 22.25 -4.90 -7.98
N GLY A 207 21.41 -4.40 -8.87
CA GLY A 207 20.07 -4.91 -9.08
C GLY A 207 19.04 -4.37 -8.09
N LEU A 208 17.88 -5.04 -8.04
CA LEU A 208 16.80 -4.72 -7.12
C LEU A 208 17.12 -5.26 -5.71
N PRO A 209 16.64 -4.60 -4.65
CA PRO A 209 16.66 -5.19 -3.31
C PRO A 209 15.80 -6.46 -3.24
N PRO A 210 15.98 -7.31 -2.21
CA PRO A 210 15.30 -8.62 -2.14
C PRO A 210 13.77 -8.52 -1.99
N THR A 211 13.25 -7.45 -1.43
CA THR A 211 11.81 -7.21 -1.27
C THR A 211 11.47 -5.74 -1.57
N PRO A 212 10.18 -5.40 -1.73
CA PRO A 212 9.74 -4.01 -1.61
C PRO A 212 10.21 -3.38 -0.29
N ILE A 213 10.28 -2.06 -0.24
CA ILE A 213 10.69 -1.28 0.94
C ILE A 213 9.54 -0.45 1.54
N ALA A 214 8.39 -0.47 0.89
CA ALA A 214 7.16 0.20 1.33
C ALA A 214 5.96 -0.31 0.54
N ILE A 215 4.75 0.02 1.00
CA ILE A 215 3.54 -0.16 0.20
C ILE A 215 3.45 0.94 -0.85
N ALA A 216 3.23 0.55 -2.10
CA ALA A 216 3.20 1.45 -3.25
C ALA A 216 1.77 1.65 -3.76
N GLY A 217 1.43 2.89 -4.13
CA GLY A 217 0.17 3.23 -4.80
C GLY A 217 0.17 2.84 -6.27
N ARG A 218 -1.03 2.84 -6.89
CA ARG A 218 -1.20 2.50 -8.31
C ARG A 218 -0.32 3.36 -9.23
N ARG A 219 -0.11 4.64 -8.90
CA ARG A 219 0.71 5.57 -9.70
C ARG A 219 2.18 5.14 -9.77
N SER A 220 2.74 4.70 -8.65
CA SER A 220 4.12 4.20 -8.63
C SER A 220 4.26 2.84 -9.29
N ILE A 221 3.25 1.95 -9.18
CA ILE A 221 3.20 0.68 -9.92
C ILE A 221 3.13 0.94 -11.42
N TYR A 222 2.24 1.86 -11.84
CA TYR A 222 2.15 2.28 -13.24
C TYR A 222 3.47 2.84 -13.75
N ALA A 223 4.10 3.75 -13.01
CA ALA A 223 5.38 4.36 -13.41
C ALA A 223 6.51 3.32 -13.56
N ALA A 224 6.59 2.34 -12.65
CA ALA A 224 7.56 1.26 -12.76
C ALA A 224 7.37 0.44 -14.05
N LEU A 225 6.12 0.30 -14.52
CA LEU A 225 5.73 -0.49 -15.69
C LEU A 225 5.64 0.33 -16.99
N HIS A 226 5.68 1.66 -16.89
CA HIS A 226 5.66 2.61 -18.03
C HIS A 226 6.74 3.68 -17.83
N PRO A 227 8.03 3.27 -17.73
CA PRO A 227 9.11 4.22 -17.50
C PRO A 227 9.30 5.12 -18.71
N LEU A 228 9.57 6.42 -18.48
CA LEU A 228 9.92 7.34 -19.54
C LEU A 228 11.38 7.10 -19.99
N ASN A 229 11.56 6.35 -21.06
CA ASN A 229 12.89 6.04 -21.59
C ASN A 229 13.44 7.22 -22.39
N ASN A 230 14.14 8.14 -21.73
CA ASN A 230 14.79 9.31 -22.31
C ASN A 230 16.33 9.25 -22.23
N GLY A 231 16.88 8.12 -21.81
CA GLY A 231 18.31 7.88 -21.66
C GLY A 231 18.97 8.63 -20.49
N MET A 232 18.18 9.16 -19.55
CA MET A 232 18.70 9.77 -18.34
C MET A 232 19.20 8.68 -17.37
N LEU A 233 20.33 8.96 -16.70
CA LEU A 233 20.99 8.05 -15.77
C LEU A 233 21.08 8.62 -14.35
N TYR A 234 20.87 9.92 -14.20
CA TYR A 234 21.02 10.64 -12.94
C TYR A 234 19.85 11.56 -12.72
N PHE A 235 19.51 11.74 -11.46
CA PHE A 235 18.64 12.83 -11.00
C PHE A 235 19.14 13.36 -9.66
N VAL A 236 18.86 14.62 -9.37
CA VAL A 236 19.25 15.29 -8.13
C VAL A 236 18.14 16.26 -7.70
N GLY A 237 17.83 16.28 -6.42
CA GLY A 237 16.80 17.15 -5.86
C GLY A 237 17.13 18.63 -6.07
N ARG A 238 16.14 19.41 -6.47
CA ARG A 238 16.23 20.87 -6.67
C ARG A 238 16.06 21.66 -5.39
N GLY A 239 15.60 21.01 -4.30
CA GLY A 239 15.29 21.69 -3.04
C GLY A 239 13.84 22.22 -2.94
N ASP A 240 13.07 22.16 -4.02
CA ASP A 240 11.64 22.55 -4.10
C ASP A 240 10.71 21.33 -4.23
N GLY A 241 11.24 20.13 -4.02
CA GLY A 241 10.51 18.86 -4.15
C GLY A 241 10.59 18.23 -5.54
N TYR A 242 11.17 18.94 -6.53
CA TYR A 242 11.41 18.46 -7.89
C TYR A 242 12.86 18.02 -8.08
N HIS A 243 13.13 17.36 -9.24
CA HIS A 243 14.45 16.88 -9.60
C HIS A 243 14.93 17.47 -10.94
N TYR A 244 16.25 17.62 -11.05
CA TYR A 244 16.95 17.76 -12.31
C TYR A 244 17.39 16.37 -12.81
N PHE A 245 17.21 16.11 -14.09
CA PHE A 245 17.60 14.85 -14.73
C PHE A 245 18.77 15.06 -15.68
N SER A 246 19.71 14.09 -15.73
CA SER A 246 20.90 14.18 -16.56
C SER A 246 21.31 12.80 -17.11
N ARG A 247 22.00 12.82 -18.24
CA ARG A 247 22.65 11.64 -18.85
C ARG A 247 24.05 11.38 -18.30
N THR A 248 24.69 12.44 -17.78
CA THR A 248 26.07 12.43 -17.25
C THR A 248 26.15 13.22 -15.97
#